data_18066a987d27ee70f7039778f948ebe0
#
_entry.id   18066a987d27ee70f7039778f948ebe0
#
_cell.length_a   1.000
_cell.length_b   1.000
_cell.length_c   1.000
_cell.angle_alpha   90.00
_cell.angle_beta   90.00
_cell.angle_gamma   90.00
#
_symmetry.space_group_name_H-M   'P 1'
#
loop_
_entity.id
_entity.type
_entity.pdbx_description
1 polymer ?
#
loop_
_entity_poly.entity_id
_entity_poly.type
_entity_poly.pdbx_seq_one_letter_code
_entity_poly.pdbx_strand_id
1 'polypeptide(L)'
;MTLLALGINHKTAPVSLRERVVFSPDKLGVALDSLLQQPLVQGGVVLSTCNRTELYLSVDEQENQREQLIRWLCEYHQLRPEEVNGSLYWHQDNAAVSHLMRVASGLDSLVLGEPQILGQVKKAFAESQRGHSLSSELERLFQKSFTVAKRVRTETDIGASAVSVAFAACTLARQIFESLSDVTVLLVGAGETIELVARYLREHKVQKMVIANRTRERAQALATEVGAEVITLAELDEQLVHADIVISSTASTLPIIGKGMMERTLKARRNQPMLMVDIAVPRDIEPEVGKLPNVYLYSVDDLHAIIQHNLAQRKAAAVQAESIVQQESSDFMAWLRAQSAVETIRDYRAQADELRAEMTAKALAAIQQGNDVEAVIQELTHRLTNRLIHAPTKSLQQAARDGDQHRLQILRDSLGLD
;
A
#
# COMPACT_ATOMS: atom_id res chain seq x y z
N MET A 1 -1.68 -13.56 -15.75
CA MET A 1 -1.72 -13.00 -14.39
C MET A 1 -1.17 -11.59 -14.41
N THR A 2 -1.85 -10.65 -13.77
CA THR A 2 -1.59 -9.20 -13.81
C THR A 2 -1.48 -8.65 -12.39
N LEU A 3 -0.52 -7.77 -12.14
CA LEU A 3 -0.40 -7.04 -10.88
C LEU A 3 -1.14 -5.71 -10.99
N LEU A 4 -1.98 -5.40 -10.01
CA LEU A 4 -2.80 -4.19 -9.99
C LEU A 4 -2.58 -3.39 -8.71
N ALA A 5 -2.69 -2.07 -8.83
CA ALA A 5 -2.89 -1.16 -7.72
C ALA A 5 -4.09 -0.25 -8.01
N LEU A 6 -5.12 -0.35 -7.19
CA LEU A 6 -6.35 0.43 -7.25
C LEU A 6 -6.49 1.21 -5.95
N GLY A 7 -6.76 2.50 -6.01
CA GLY A 7 -6.94 3.24 -4.77
C GLY A 7 -7.27 4.71 -4.93
N ILE A 8 -7.39 5.36 -3.80
CA ILE A 8 -7.45 6.81 -3.67
C ILE A 8 -6.37 7.30 -2.71
N ASN A 9 -5.91 8.53 -2.88
CA ASN A 9 -5.00 9.16 -1.96
C ASN A 9 -5.30 10.66 -1.79
N HIS A 10 -4.50 11.33 -0.96
CA HIS A 10 -4.62 12.77 -0.68
C HIS A 10 -4.54 13.68 -1.92
N LYS A 11 -3.98 13.19 -3.05
CA LYS A 11 -3.90 13.94 -4.32
C LYS A 11 -5.17 13.81 -5.15
N THR A 12 -5.87 12.67 -5.03
CA THR A 12 -7.01 12.33 -5.89
C THR A 12 -8.35 12.48 -5.21
N ALA A 13 -8.38 12.47 -3.86
CA ALA A 13 -9.64 12.48 -3.10
C ALA A 13 -9.58 13.42 -1.88
N PRO A 14 -10.64 14.20 -1.63
CA PRO A 14 -10.75 14.99 -0.41
C PRO A 14 -10.89 14.11 0.84
N VAL A 15 -10.60 14.68 2.02
CA VAL A 15 -10.71 13.96 3.31
C VAL A 15 -12.07 13.28 3.48
N SER A 16 -13.15 13.99 3.15
CA SER A 16 -14.53 13.48 3.29
C SER A 16 -14.81 12.20 2.51
N LEU A 17 -14.15 11.99 1.35
CA LEU A 17 -14.26 10.75 0.60
C LEU A 17 -13.30 9.68 1.17
N ARG A 18 -12.07 10.08 1.54
CA ARG A 18 -11.09 9.16 2.13
C ARG A 18 -11.61 8.52 3.41
N GLU A 19 -12.30 9.28 4.28
CA GLU A 19 -12.93 8.79 5.50
C GLU A 19 -13.96 7.67 5.24
N ARG A 20 -14.66 7.71 4.11
CA ARG A 20 -15.70 6.73 3.75
C ARG A 20 -15.16 5.42 3.17
N VAL A 21 -13.90 5.42 2.72
CA VAL A 21 -13.24 4.23 2.12
C VAL A 21 -12.15 3.63 3.01
N VAL A 22 -12.10 4.03 4.28
CA VAL A 22 -11.15 3.48 5.27
C VAL A 22 -11.50 2.03 5.60
N PHE A 23 -10.51 1.16 5.60
CA PHE A 23 -10.64 -0.18 6.15
C PHE A 23 -10.21 -0.16 7.61
N SER A 24 -11.16 -0.30 8.53
CA SER A 24 -10.86 -0.37 9.95
C SER A 24 -10.12 -1.68 10.29
N PRO A 25 -9.16 -1.66 11.22
CA PRO A 25 -8.33 -2.83 11.54
C PRO A 25 -9.12 -4.08 11.95
N ASP A 26 -10.24 -3.90 12.62
CA ASP A 26 -11.16 -4.97 13.08
C ASP A 26 -11.94 -5.63 11.93
N LYS A 27 -12.12 -4.92 10.80
CA LYS A 27 -12.85 -5.42 9.63
C LYS A 27 -11.94 -5.82 8.47
N LEU A 28 -10.64 -5.59 8.59
CA LEU A 28 -9.69 -5.82 7.50
C LEU A 28 -9.64 -7.29 7.05
N GLY A 29 -9.71 -8.24 7.99
CA GLY A 29 -9.76 -9.67 7.66
C GLY A 29 -10.99 -10.02 6.83
N VAL A 30 -12.17 -9.54 7.23
CA VAL A 30 -13.42 -9.76 6.49
C VAL A 30 -13.36 -9.14 5.08
N ALA A 31 -12.72 -7.98 4.95
CA ALA A 31 -12.53 -7.34 3.66
C ALA A 31 -11.64 -8.18 2.73
N LEU A 32 -10.52 -8.69 3.24
CA LEU A 32 -9.61 -9.56 2.49
C LEU A 32 -10.29 -10.86 2.07
N ASP A 33 -11.05 -11.51 2.97
CA ASP A 33 -11.82 -12.73 2.65
C ASP A 33 -12.85 -12.47 1.54
N SER A 34 -13.59 -11.35 1.63
CA SER A 34 -14.57 -10.96 0.61
C SER A 34 -13.90 -10.62 -0.74
N LEU A 35 -12.71 -10.04 -0.70
CA LEU A 35 -11.93 -9.72 -1.89
C LEU A 35 -11.45 -10.99 -2.61
N LEU A 36 -10.96 -11.97 -1.85
CA LEU A 36 -10.53 -13.27 -2.38
C LEU A 36 -11.68 -14.13 -2.92
N GLN A 37 -12.92 -13.85 -2.55
CA GLN A 37 -14.10 -14.49 -3.15
C GLN A 37 -14.39 -13.99 -4.57
N GLN A 38 -13.77 -12.90 -5.02
CA GLN A 38 -13.89 -12.44 -6.40
C GLN A 38 -13.13 -13.40 -7.32
N PRO A 39 -13.77 -13.99 -8.36
CA PRO A 39 -13.18 -15.07 -9.15
C PRO A 39 -11.85 -14.70 -9.85
N LEU A 40 -11.64 -13.39 -10.10
CA LEU A 40 -10.43 -12.90 -10.76
C LEU A 40 -9.27 -12.68 -9.77
N VAL A 41 -9.50 -12.64 -8.44
CA VAL A 41 -8.48 -12.27 -7.45
C VAL A 41 -7.76 -13.50 -6.93
N GLN A 42 -6.46 -13.58 -7.18
CA GLN A 42 -5.56 -14.64 -6.71
C GLN A 42 -4.84 -14.26 -5.42
N GLY A 43 -4.74 -12.98 -5.12
CA GLY A 43 -4.18 -12.48 -3.87
C GLY A 43 -4.38 -10.98 -3.72
N GLY A 44 -4.34 -10.50 -2.48
CA GLY A 44 -4.57 -9.09 -2.19
C GLY A 44 -3.92 -8.58 -0.91
N VAL A 45 -3.52 -7.32 -0.94
CA VAL A 45 -3.07 -6.53 0.20
C VAL A 45 -3.86 -5.24 0.24
N VAL A 46 -4.39 -4.88 1.40
CA VAL A 46 -5.10 -3.61 1.64
C VAL A 46 -4.20 -2.70 2.45
N LEU A 47 -3.80 -1.58 1.88
CA LEU A 47 -3.09 -0.50 2.56
C LEU A 47 -4.08 0.63 2.86
N SER A 48 -4.46 0.80 4.12
CA SER A 48 -5.34 1.87 4.57
C SER A 48 -4.64 2.72 5.64
N THR A 49 -4.44 4.00 5.33
CA THR A 49 -3.76 4.98 6.17
C THR A 49 -4.57 6.29 6.21
N CYS A 50 -4.11 7.31 6.94
CA CYS A 50 -4.73 8.63 6.91
C CYS A 50 -4.71 9.30 5.52
N ASN A 51 -3.75 8.94 4.66
CA ASN A 51 -3.52 9.63 3.38
C ASN A 51 -3.90 8.81 2.15
N ARG A 52 -4.16 7.50 2.30
CA ARG A 52 -4.48 6.60 1.18
C ARG A 52 -5.24 5.37 1.61
N THR A 53 -6.07 4.90 0.71
CA THR A 53 -6.64 3.55 0.73
C THR A 53 -6.36 2.91 -0.61
N GLU A 54 -5.59 1.83 -0.60
CA GLU A 54 -5.07 1.16 -1.79
C GLU A 54 -5.24 -0.36 -1.68
N LEU A 55 -5.63 -0.98 -2.78
CA LEU A 55 -5.66 -2.41 -2.99
C LEU A 55 -4.52 -2.79 -3.92
N TYR A 56 -3.64 -3.66 -3.48
CA TYR A 56 -2.59 -4.28 -4.31
C TYR A 56 -3.00 -5.71 -4.57
N LEU A 57 -3.21 -6.05 -5.82
CA LEU A 57 -3.85 -7.30 -6.22
C LEU A 57 -3.01 -8.06 -7.22
N SER A 58 -3.09 -9.38 -7.13
CA SER A 58 -2.70 -10.32 -8.17
C SER A 58 -3.99 -10.88 -8.77
N VAL A 59 -4.21 -10.69 -10.05
CA VAL A 59 -5.46 -11.06 -10.73
C VAL A 59 -5.21 -11.84 -12.00
N ASP A 60 -6.16 -12.69 -12.36
CA ASP A 60 -6.24 -13.26 -13.69
C ASP A 60 -6.82 -12.23 -14.65
N GLU A 61 -6.20 -12.09 -15.81
CA GLU A 61 -6.64 -11.11 -16.82
C GLU A 61 -8.01 -11.49 -17.35
N GLN A 62 -8.99 -10.59 -17.17
CA GLN A 62 -10.36 -10.75 -17.64
C GLN A 62 -10.86 -9.45 -18.25
N GLU A 63 -11.78 -9.57 -19.19
CA GLU A 63 -12.55 -8.42 -19.65
C GLU A 63 -13.34 -7.84 -18.46
N ASN A 64 -13.37 -6.48 -18.34
CA ASN A 64 -14.09 -5.75 -17.29
C ASN A 64 -13.54 -5.92 -15.85
N GLN A 65 -12.30 -6.41 -15.66
CA GLN A 65 -11.67 -6.57 -14.36
C GLN A 65 -11.70 -5.27 -13.51
N ARG A 66 -11.50 -4.12 -14.14
CA ARG A 66 -11.57 -2.81 -13.48
C ARG A 66 -12.94 -2.51 -12.90
N GLU A 67 -13.98 -2.73 -13.69
CA GLU A 67 -15.37 -2.48 -13.27
C GLU A 67 -15.81 -3.40 -12.15
N GLN A 68 -15.38 -4.67 -12.18
CA GLN A 68 -15.68 -5.64 -11.13
C GLN A 68 -15.05 -5.23 -9.80
N LEU A 69 -13.78 -4.84 -9.80
CA LEU A 69 -13.06 -4.42 -8.58
C LEU A 69 -13.59 -3.08 -8.02
N ILE A 70 -13.93 -2.13 -8.89
CA ILE A 70 -14.57 -0.88 -8.47
C ILE A 70 -15.95 -1.16 -7.86
N ARG A 71 -16.73 -2.04 -8.46
CA ARG A 71 -18.03 -2.45 -7.93
C ARG A 71 -17.89 -3.07 -6.54
N TRP A 72 -16.96 -4.02 -6.37
CA TRP A 72 -16.68 -4.62 -5.07
C TRP A 72 -16.31 -3.57 -4.02
N LEU A 73 -15.43 -2.63 -4.35
CA LEU A 73 -15.02 -1.54 -3.45
C LEU A 73 -16.23 -0.67 -3.04
N CYS A 74 -17.08 -0.32 -4.01
CA CYS A 74 -18.28 0.48 -3.78
C CYS A 74 -19.31 -0.28 -2.91
N GLU A 75 -19.54 -1.55 -3.18
CA GLU A 75 -20.46 -2.39 -2.40
C GLU A 75 -19.97 -2.54 -0.95
N TYR A 76 -18.68 -2.82 -0.76
CA TYR A 76 -18.08 -2.97 0.56
C TYR A 76 -18.24 -1.70 1.42
N HIS A 77 -18.05 -0.53 0.85
CA HIS A 77 -18.14 0.75 1.55
C HIS A 77 -19.52 1.43 1.42
N GLN A 78 -20.50 0.77 0.82
CA GLN A 78 -21.85 1.29 0.59
C GLN A 78 -21.83 2.64 -0.16
N LEU A 79 -21.03 2.73 -1.22
CA LEU A 79 -20.86 3.90 -2.08
C LEU A 79 -21.46 3.64 -3.46
N ARG A 80 -21.82 4.73 -4.15
CA ARG A 80 -22.16 4.65 -5.56
C ARG A 80 -20.91 4.87 -6.40
N PRO A 81 -20.76 4.18 -7.55
CA PRO A 81 -19.59 4.33 -8.42
C PRO A 81 -19.29 5.78 -8.81
N GLU A 82 -20.32 6.60 -9.01
CA GLU A 82 -20.16 8.02 -9.38
C GLU A 82 -19.44 8.85 -8.31
N GLU A 83 -19.55 8.44 -7.03
CA GLU A 83 -18.91 9.15 -5.91
C GLU A 83 -17.40 8.93 -5.86
N VAL A 84 -16.91 7.83 -6.43
CA VAL A 84 -15.50 7.42 -6.34
C VAL A 84 -14.74 7.45 -7.66
N ASN A 85 -15.40 7.26 -8.81
CA ASN A 85 -14.76 7.09 -10.12
C ASN A 85 -13.81 8.24 -10.49
N GLY A 86 -14.12 9.48 -10.15
CA GLY A 86 -13.27 10.64 -10.42
C GLY A 86 -12.02 10.73 -9.53
N SER A 87 -11.99 9.96 -8.45
CA SER A 87 -10.92 9.98 -7.44
C SER A 87 -10.06 8.70 -7.44
N LEU A 88 -10.55 7.62 -8.08
CA LEU A 88 -9.84 6.35 -8.17
C LEU A 88 -8.75 6.40 -9.23
N TYR A 89 -7.53 6.01 -8.85
CA TYR A 89 -6.49 5.68 -9.81
C TYR A 89 -6.35 4.16 -9.99
N TRP A 90 -5.82 3.80 -11.11
CA TRP A 90 -5.61 2.43 -11.55
C TRP A 90 -4.23 2.29 -12.17
N HIS A 91 -3.42 1.42 -11.61
CA HIS A 91 -2.09 1.07 -12.13
C HIS A 91 -2.04 -0.42 -12.40
N GLN A 92 -1.37 -0.80 -13.49
CA GLN A 92 -1.23 -2.18 -13.93
C GLN A 92 0.24 -2.52 -14.18
N ASP A 93 0.64 -3.73 -13.83
CA ASP A 93 1.95 -4.30 -14.05
C ASP A 93 3.10 -3.37 -13.61
N ASN A 94 3.97 -2.94 -14.50
CA ASN A 94 5.09 -2.08 -14.16
C ASN A 94 4.67 -0.78 -13.44
N ALA A 95 3.52 -0.22 -13.81
CA ALA A 95 3.00 0.96 -13.13
C ALA A 95 2.56 0.65 -11.69
N ALA A 96 1.95 -0.52 -11.45
CA ALA A 96 1.58 -0.96 -10.11
C ALA A 96 2.80 -1.26 -9.24
N VAL A 97 3.80 -1.95 -9.80
CA VAL A 97 5.08 -2.25 -9.14
C VAL A 97 5.81 -0.97 -8.75
N SER A 98 5.98 -0.05 -9.71
CA SER A 98 6.62 1.25 -9.50
C SER A 98 5.86 2.06 -8.44
N HIS A 99 4.52 2.06 -8.49
CA HIS A 99 3.69 2.76 -7.52
C HIS A 99 3.91 2.25 -6.09
N LEU A 100 3.88 0.94 -5.86
CA LEU A 100 4.15 0.37 -4.54
C LEU A 100 5.56 0.73 -4.04
N MET A 101 6.58 0.65 -4.89
CA MET A 101 7.94 1.02 -4.53
C MET A 101 8.06 2.50 -4.17
N ARG A 102 7.38 3.40 -4.90
CA ARG A 102 7.28 4.83 -4.60
C ARG A 102 6.60 5.08 -3.26
N VAL A 103 5.46 4.42 -3.02
CA VAL A 103 4.73 4.52 -1.76
C VAL A 103 5.59 4.04 -0.59
N ALA A 104 6.20 2.87 -0.68
CA ALA A 104 7.05 2.31 0.37
C ALA A 104 8.30 3.18 0.65
N SER A 105 8.80 3.88 -0.37
CA SER A 105 9.94 4.81 -0.27
C SER A 105 9.53 6.20 0.24
N GLY A 106 8.24 6.49 0.41
CA GLY A 106 7.74 7.80 0.81
C GLY A 106 7.74 8.86 -0.30
N LEU A 107 7.95 8.46 -1.57
CA LEU A 107 7.95 9.35 -2.72
C LEU A 107 6.56 9.83 -3.12
N ASP A 108 5.53 9.09 -2.71
CA ASP A 108 4.14 9.46 -2.92
C ASP A 108 3.42 9.87 -1.61
N SER A 109 4.15 10.07 -0.53
CA SER A 109 3.60 10.55 0.75
C SER A 109 3.33 12.04 0.73
N LEU A 110 2.44 12.49 1.63
CA LEU A 110 2.16 13.92 1.87
C LEU A 110 3.45 14.68 2.18
N VAL A 111 4.29 14.05 2.99
CA VAL A 111 5.65 14.51 3.29
C VAL A 111 6.63 13.58 2.56
N LEU A 112 7.36 14.15 1.60
CA LEU A 112 8.29 13.39 0.79
C LEU A 112 9.38 12.75 1.67
N GLY A 113 9.53 11.42 1.57
CA GLY A 113 10.48 10.65 2.37
C GLY A 113 10.02 10.31 3.79
N GLU A 114 8.72 10.45 4.10
CA GLU A 114 8.17 10.14 5.42
C GLU A 114 8.53 8.70 5.86
N PRO A 115 9.18 8.52 7.03
CA PRO A 115 9.63 7.20 7.46
C PRO A 115 8.48 6.25 7.84
N GLN A 116 7.32 6.78 8.23
CA GLN A 116 6.19 6.00 8.73
C GLN A 116 5.54 5.12 7.69
N ILE A 117 5.46 5.58 6.43
CA ILE A 117 4.76 4.84 5.38
C ILE A 117 5.34 3.44 5.17
N LEU A 118 6.66 3.26 5.29
CA LEU A 118 7.27 1.93 5.18
C LEU A 118 6.79 0.99 6.29
N GLY A 119 6.63 1.50 7.52
CA GLY A 119 6.06 0.75 8.64
C GLY A 119 4.62 0.34 8.36
N GLN A 120 3.80 1.25 7.82
CA GLN A 120 2.40 0.99 7.46
C GLN A 120 2.28 -0.05 6.34
N VAL A 121 3.12 0.04 5.29
CA VAL A 121 3.15 -0.96 4.21
C VAL A 121 3.57 -2.34 4.73
N LYS A 122 4.56 -2.42 5.63
CA LYS A 122 4.94 -3.68 6.29
C LYS A 122 3.82 -4.26 7.14
N LYS A 123 3.07 -3.41 7.85
CA LYS A 123 1.92 -3.84 8.65
C LYS A 123 0.81 -4.40 7.76
N ALA A 124 0.47 -3.71 6.67
CA ALA A 124 -0.52 -4.19 5.69
C ALA A 124 -0.12 -5.56 5.11
N PHE A 125 1.15 -5.72 4.73
CA PHE A 125 1.70 -6.99 4.27
C PHE A 125 1.57 -8.10 5.34
N ALA A 126 1.95 -7.83 6.58
CA ALA A 126 1.86 -8.81 7.66
C ALA A 126 0.42 -9.23 7.98
N GLU A 127 -0.56 -8.32 7.86
CA GLU A 127 -1.99 -8.65 8.00
C GLU A 127 -2.45 -9.59 6.87
N SER A 128 -2.07 -9.30 5.62
CA SER A 128 -2.40 -10.16 4.48
C SER A 128 -1.71 -11.52 4.57
N GLN A 129 -0.48 -11.58 5.10
CA GLN A 129 0.23 -12.84 5.34
C GLN A 129 -0.50 -13.70 6.39
N ARG A 130 -0.95 -13.09 7.48
CA ARG A 130 -1.75 -13.79 8.52
C ARG A 130 -3.10 -14.27 7.99
N GLY A 131 -3.74 -13.50 7.12
CA GLY A 131 -5.01 -13.83 6.47
C GLY A 131 -4.88 -14.78 5.28
N HIS A 132 -3.66 -15.27 4.97
CA HIS A 132 -3.40 -16.12 3.80
C HIS A 132 -3.90 -15.53 2.48
N SER A 133 -3.91 -14.20 2.35
CA SER A 133 -4.38 -13.49 1.16
C SER A 133 -3.26 -13.11 0.18
N LEU A 134 -2.01 -13.56 0.41
CA LEU A 134 -0.88 -13.27 -0.46
C LEU A 134 -0.71 -14.33 -1.55
N SER A 135 -0.59 -13.88 -2.81
CA SER A 135 0.03 -14.69 -3.87
C SER A 135 1.57 -14.64 -3.77
N SER A 136 2.26 -15.59 -4.40
CA SER A 136 3.74 -15.63 -4.43
C SER A 136 4.35 -14.35 -5.02
N GLU A 137 3.70 -13.77 -6.01
CA GLU A 137 4.15 -12.57 -6.70
C GLU A 137 3.98 -11.32 -5.82
N LEU A 138 2.83 -11.19 -5.13
CA LEU A 138 2.63 -10.11 -4.17
C LEU A 138 3.61 -10.20 -3.01
N GLU A 139 3.83 -11.38 -2.47
CA GLU A 139 4.81 -11.59 -1.42
C GLU A 139 6.20 -11.10 -1.86
N ARG A 140 6.63 -11.51 -3.04
CA ARG A 140 7.92 -11.13 -3.61
C ARG A 140 8.00 -9.63 -3.90
N LEU A 141 6.92 -9.05 -4.44
CA LEU A 141 6.83 -7.63 -4.73
C LEU A 141 6.96 -6.77 -3.47
N PHE A 142 6.26 -7.12 -2.40
CA PHE A 142 6.34 -6.38 -1.14
C PHE A 142 7.72 -6.49 -0.50
N GLN A 143 8.33 -7.69 -0.46
CA GLN A 143 9.69 -7.88 0.04
C GLN A 143 10.72 -7.07 -0.76
N LYS A 144 10.61 -7.06 -2.10
CA LYS A 144 11.45 -6.24 -2.97
C LYS A 144 11.24 -4.76 -2.69
N SER A 145 9.99 -4.30 -2.54
CA SER A 145 9.67 -2.91 -2.23
C SER A 145 10.25 -2.45 -0.89
N PHE A 146 10.32 -3.32 0.12
CA PHE A 146 11.00 -3.01 1.38
C PHE A 146 12.52 -2.82 1.20
N THR A 147 13.13 -3.61 0.34
CA THR A 147 14.55 -3.49 0.01
C THR A 147 14.81 -2.19 -0.74
N VAL A 148 13.98 -1.87 -1.74
CA VAL A 148 14.06 -0.62 -2.51
C VAL A 148 13.89 0.61 -1.61
N ALA A 149 12.89 0.60 -0.71
CA ALA A 149 12.67 1.69 0.24
C ALA A 149 13.87 1.93 1.17
N LYS A 150 14.56 0.87 1.61
CA LYS A 150 15.81 1.01 2.39
C LYS A 150 16.92 1.60 1.53
N ARG A 151 17.09 1.11 0.30
CA ARG A 151 18.08 1.58 -0.65
C ARG A 151 17.91 3.07 -0.94
N VAL A 152 16.69 3.50 -1.26
CA VAL A 152 16.34 4.91 -1.48
C VAL A 152 16.74 5.78 -0.28
N ARG A 153 16.48 5.33 0.95
CA ARG A 153 16.84 6.09 2.16
C ARG A 153 18.33 6.18 2.42
N THR A 154 19.12 5.18 2.03
CA THR A 154 20.56 5.15 2.26
C THR A 154 21.37 5.81 1.15
N GLU A 155 20.88 5.77 -0.09
CA GLU A 155 21.58 6.28 -1.27
C GLU A 155 21.12 7.68 -1.67
N THR A 156 20.05 8.21 -1.05
CA THR A 156 19.56 9.57 -1.34
C THR A 156 19.27 10.36 -0.06
N ASP A 157 19.35 11.69 -0.15
CA ASP A 157 19.03 12.59 0.97
C ASP A 157 17.54 12.68 1.31
N ILE A 158 16.70 11.84 0.69
CA ILE A 158 15.24 11.88 0.88
C ILE A 158 14.84 11.49 2.31
N GLY A 159 15.64 10.65 2.96
CA GLY A 159 15.45 10.23 4.35
C GLY A 159 15.94 11.24 5.40
N ALA A 160 16.89 12.09 5.04
CA ALA A 160 17.52 13.05 5.96
C ALA A 160 16.64 14.26 6.29
N SER A 161 15.59 14.48 5.53
CA SER A 161 14.79 15.70 5.56
C SER A 161 13.28 15.46 5.77
N ALA A 162 12.87 14.47 6.56
CA ALA A 162 11.47 14.26 6.89
C ALA A 162 10.90 15.46 7.66
N VAL A 163 10.40 16.46 6.96
CA VAL A 163 9.55 17.51 7.54
C VAL A 163 8.24 16.84 7.88
N SER A 164 8.09 16.54 9.14
CA SER A 164 6.93 15.83 9.66
C SER A 164 5.75 16.78 9.81
N VAL A 165 4.57 16.21 9.93
CA VAL A 165 3.36 16.86 10.47
C VAL A 165 3.66 17.64 11.76
N ALA A 166 4.59 17.12 12.58
CA ALA A 166 5.10 17.79 13.79
C ALA A 166 5.74 19.15 13.49
N PHE A 167 6.59 19.23 12.46
CA PHE A 167 7.17 20.51 12.03
C PHE A 167 6.10 21.49 11.57
N ALA A 168 5.12 21.03 10.76
CA ALA A 168 4.05 21.89 10.28
C ALA A 168 3.18 22.40 11.45
N ALA A 169 2.84 21.53 12.42
CA ALA A 169 2.11 21.92 13.61
C ALA A 169 2.89 22.95 14.46
N CYS A 170 4.22 22.75 14.65
CA CYS A 170 5.06 23.73 15.36
C CYS A 170 5.21 25.05 14.58
N THR A 171 5.26 25.01 13.25
CA THR A 171 5.30 26.21 12.43
C THR A 171 4.01 27.02 12.57
N LEU A 172 2.85 26.36 12.55
CA LEU A 172 1.57 26.99 12.82
C LEU A 172 1.50 27.54 14.25
N ALA A 173 1.94 26.78 15.23
CA ALA A 173 1.97 27.20 16.60
C ALA A 173 2.76 28.51 16.80
N ARG A 174 3.92 28.63 16.15
CA ARG A 174 4.74 29.86 16.20
C ARG A 174 4.11 31.07 15.52
N GLN A 175 3.10 30.88 14.67
CA GLN A 175 2.34 31.99 14.08
C GLN A 175 1.26 32.53 15.03
N ILE A 176 0.81 31.72 16.01
CA ILE A 176 -0.25 32.04 16.94
C ILE A 176 0.31 32.39 18.32
N PHE A 177 1.35 31.73 18.76
CA PHE A 177 1.97 31.88 20.08
C PHE A 177 3.39 32.43 19.97
N GLU A 178 3.73 33.39 20.78
CA GLU A 178 5.06 34.05 20.79
C GLU A 178 6.17 33.07 21.22
N SER A 179 5.87 32.15 22.15
CA SER A 179 6.82 31.15 22.65
C SER A 179 6.15 29.78 22.80
N LEU A 180 6.85 28.73 22.36
CA LEU A 180 6.40 27.35 22.56
C LEU A 180 6.75 26.81 23.96
N SER A 181 7.62 27.46 24.71
CA SER A 181 7.97 27.02 26.07
C SER A 181 6.84 27.21 27.07
N ASP A 182 5.94 28.15 26.81
CA ASP A 182 4.89 28.57 27.75
C ASP A 182 3.53 27.92 27.45
N VAL A 183 3.40 27.27 26.30
CA VAL A 183 2.17 26.62 25.88
C VAL A 183 2.00 25.23 26.47
N THR A 184 0.75 24.86 26.73
CA THR A 184 0.37 23.49 27.10
C THR A 184 -0.13 22.76 25.86
N VAL A 185 0.53 21.63 25.52
CA VAL A 185 0.18 20.81 24.38
C VAL A 185 -0.55 19.55 24.83
N LEU A 186 -1.73 19.33 24.28
CA LEU A 186 -2.52 18.12 24.46
C LEU A 186 -2.41 17.25 23.20
N LEU A 187 -1.85 16.06 23.35
CA LEU A 187 -1.72 15.06 22.32
C LEU A 187 -2.81 14.00 22.50
N VAL A 188 -3.66 13.79 21.50
CA VAL A 188 -4.77 12.83 21.56
C VAL A 188 -4.43 11.63 20.70
N GLY A 189 -4.23 10.48 21.34
CA GLY A 189 -3.73 9.24 20.75
C GLY A 189 -2.34 8.87 21.27
N ALA A 190 -1.90 7.65 20.96
CA ALA A 190 -0.56 7.14 21.28
C ALA A 190 -0.06 6.22 20.14
N GLY A 191 -0.26 6.65 18.92
CA GLY A 191 0.27 6.00 17.71
C GLY A 191 1.59 6.63 17.27
N GLU A 192 2.25 5.99 16.28
CA GLU A 192 3.56 6.41 15.76
C GLU A 192 3.63 7.90 15.40
N THR A 193 2.55 8.47 14.84
CA THR A 193 2.51 9.89 14.49
C THR A 193 2.58 10.78 15.73
N ILE A 194 1.82 10.45 16.77
CA ILE A 194 1.85 11.19 18.05
C ILE A 194 3.20 11.05 18.73
N GLU A 195 3.84 9.87 18.67
CA GLU A 195 5.20 9.68 19.20
C GLU A 195 6.21 10.61 18.53
N LEU A 196 6.19 10.72 17.20
CA LEU A 196 7.07 11.65 16.47
C LEU A 196 6.78 13.11 16.81
N VAL A 197 5.50 13.48 16.89
CA VAL A 197 5.08 14.82 17.29
C VAL A 197 5.59 15.15 18.69
N ALA A 198 5.42 14.24 19.66
CA ALA A 198 5.84 14.44 21.04
C ALA A 198 7.36 14.64 21.16
N ARG A 199 8.16 13.79 20.50
CA ARG A 199 9.62 13.92 20.45
C ARG A 199 10.05 15.25 19.83
N TYR A 200 9.45 15.62 18.71
CA TYR A 200 9.75 16.88 18.02
C TYR A 200 9.42 18.10 18.89
N LEU A 201 8.26 18.11 19.57
CA LEU A 201 7.87 19.17 20.49
C LEU A 201 8.85 19.28 21.66
N ARG A 202 9.32 18.14 22.17
CA ARG A 202 10.31 18.11 23.28
C ARG A 202 11.66 18.70 22.85
N GLU A 203 12.15 18.36 21.66
CA GLU A 203 13.36 18.96 21.07
C GLU A 203 13.24 20.47 20.92
N HIS A 204 12.01 20.97 20.64
CA HIS A 204 11.70 22.39 20.51
C HIS A 204 11.29 23.07 21.83
N LYS A 205 11.64 22.44 22.97
CA LYS A 205 11.53 23.00 24.32
C LYS A 205 10.09 23.22 24.81
N VAL A 206 9.10 22.55 24.26
CA VAL A 206 7.77 22.48 24.85
C VAL A 206 7.89 21.73 26.19
N GLN A 207 7.48 22.38 27.26
CA GLN A 207 7.68 21.84 28.62
C GLN A 207 6.42 21.12 29.14
N LYS A 208 5.24 21.61 28.80
CA LYS A 208 3.97 21.08 29.30
C LYS A 208 3.29 20.28 28.19
N MET A 209 3.37 18.96 28.30
CA MET A 209 2.70 18.04 27.41
C MET A 209 1.82 17.07 28.17
N VAL A 210 0.62 16.83 27.66
CA VAL A 210 -0.33 15.84 28.18
C VAL A 210 -0.71 14.91 27.04
N ILE A 211 -0.71 13.60 27.29
CA ILE A 211 -1.07 12.58 26.32
C ILE A 211 -2.38 11.91 26.75
N ALA A 212 -3.43 12.13 25.96
CA ALA A 212 -4.73 11.49 26.14
C ALA A 212 -4.84 10.23 25.29
N ASN A 213 -5.11 9.08 25.88
CA ASN A 213 -5.31 7.84 25.13
C ASN A 213 -6.40 6.97 25.76
N ARG A 214 -7.04 6.11 24.96
CA ARG A 214 -8.03 5.14 25.46
C ARG A 214 -7.42 4.20 26.51
N THR A 215 -6.20 3.74 26.26
CA THR A 215 -5.45 2.81 27.11
C THR A 215 -4.27 3.55 27.72
N ARG A 216 -4.29 3.77 29.03
CA ARG A 216 -3.28 4.58 29.75
C ARG A 216 -1.89 3.96 29.66
N GLU A 217 -1.80 2.63 29.74
CA GLU A 217 -0.55 1.89 29.68
C GLU A 217 0.18 2.11 28.35
N ARG A 218 -0.57 2.24 27.25
CA ARG A 218 0.00 2.46 25.92
C ARG A 218 0.64 3.84 25.76
N ALA A 219 0.09 4.85 26.43
CA ALA A 219 0.63 6.20 26.42
C ALA A 219 1.79 6.37 27.42
N GLN A 220 1.87 5.52 28.45
CA GLN A 220 2.81 5.68 29.57
C GLN A 220 4.28 5.58 29.13
N ALA A 221 4.61 4.67 28.21
CA ALA A 221 5.97 4.52 27.71
C ALA A 221 6.46 5.81 27.02
N LEU A 222 5.64 6.37 26.13
CA LEU A 222 5.91 7.63 25.45
C LEU A 222 5.99 8.79 26.42
N ALA A 223 5.04 8.89 27.35
CA ALA A 223 4.99 9.95 28.34
C ALA A 223 6.25 9.98 29.23
N THR A 224 6.76 8.82 29.60
CA THR A 224 8.01 8.70 30.35
C THR A 224 9.21 9.20 29.56
N GLU A 225 9.27 8.88 28.27
CA GLU A 225 10.33 9.30 27.36
C GLU A 225 10.38 10.82 27.17
N VAL A 226 9.20 11.43 26.94
CA VAL A 226 9.12 12.88 26.62
C VAL A 226 8.82 13.75 27.82
N GLY A 227 8.65 13.19 29.03
CA GLY A 227 8.32 13.93 30.24
C GLY A 227 6.91 14.54 30.20
N ALA A 228 5.91 13.78 29.70
CA ALA A 228 4.52 14.21 29.60
C ALA A 228 3.65 13.58 30.72
N GLU A 229 2.51 14.19 30.99
CA GLU A 229 1.44 13.60 31.79
C GLU A 229 0.55 12.69 30.96
N VAL A 230 -0.09 11.68 31.56
CA VAL A 230 -1.01 10.77 30.88
C VAL A 230 -2.40 10.87 31.46
N ILE A 231 -3.38 11.06 30.60
CA ILE A 231 -4.80 11.04 30.94
C ILE A 231 -5.57 10.02 30.07
N THR A 232 -6.75 9.68 30.49
CA THR A 232 -7.70 8.91 29.67
C THR A 232 -8.55 9.83 28.78
N LEU A 233 -9.21 9.26 27.75
CA LEU A 233 -10.14 10.04 26.92
C LEU A 233 -11.35 10.55 27.71
N ALA A 234 -11.69 9.96 28.85
CA ALA A 234 -12.78 10.43 29.71
C ALA A 234 -12.44 11.76 30.41
N GLU A 235 -11.15 12.05 30.61
CA GLU A 235 -10.65 13.27 31.24
C GLU A 235 -10.39 14.40 30.22
N LEU A 236 -10.70 14.15 28.93
CA LEU A 236 -10.39 15.06 27.83
C LEU A 236 -11.08 16.42 27.96
N ASP A 237 -12.37 16.44 28.35
CA ASP A 237 -13.20 17.66 28.49
C ASP A 237 -12.58 18.63 29.52
N GLU A 238 -12.06 18.09 30.62
CA GLU A 238 -11.38 18.87 31.67
C GLU A 238 -10.01 19.38 31.19
N GLN A 239 -9.25 18.55 30.52
CA GLN A 239 -7.88 18.89 30.09
C GLN A 239 -7.88 19.90 28.93
N LEU A 240 -8.88 19.88 28.05
CA LEU A 240 -9.02 20.86 26.96
C LEU A 240 -9.03 22.30 27.46
N VAL A 241 -9.54 22.57 28.67
CA VAL A 241 -9.57 23.91 29.25
C VAL A 241 -8.15 24.46 29.49
N HIS A 242 -7.17 23.60 29.64
CA HIS A 242 -5.76 23.97 29.95
C HIS A 242 -4.85 23.91 28.72
N ALA A 243 -5.34 23.34 27.59
CA ALA A 243 -4.52 23.14 26.41
C ALA A 243 -4.57 24.37 25.49
N ASP A 244 -3.41 24.83 25.03
CA ASP A 244 -3.27 25.90 24.02
C ASP A 244 -3.14 25.30 22.62
N ILE A 245 -2.56 24.11 22.53
CA ILE A 245 -2.40 23.36 21.30
C ILE A 245 -2.97 21.95 21.50
N VAL A 246 -3.80 21.50 20.59
CA VAL A 246 -4.35 20.14 20.54
C VAL A 246 -3.90 19.48 19.24
N ILE A 247 -3.27 18.32 19.32
CA ILE A 247 -2.90 17.53 18.14
C ILE A 247 -3.50 16.14 18.30
N SER A 248 -4.38 15.76 17.37
CA SER A 248 -5.14 14.52 17.45
C SER A 248 -4.78 13.56 16.31
N SER A 249 -4.56 12.30 16.66
CA SER A 249 -4.31 11.19 15.75
C SER A 249 -4.71 9.87 16.38
N THR A 250 -5.99 9.53 16.33
CA THR A 250 -6.50 8.25 16.84
C THR A 250 -7.01 7.35 15.74
N ALA A 251 -7.36 6.13 16.08
CA ALA A 251 -8.05 5.19 15.18
C ALA A 251 -9.58 5.17 15.45
N SER A 252 -10.12 6.26 15.97
CA SER A 252 -11.56 6.36 16.22
C SER A 252 -12.32 6.45 14.90
N THR A 253 -13.45 5.80 14.81
CA THR A 253 -14.36 5.89 13.66
C THR A 253 -15.34 7.04 13.76
N LEU A 254 -15.42 7.68 14.94
CA LEU A 254 -16.29 8.82 15.21
C LEU A 254 -15.46 9.95 15.83
N PRO A 255 -15.81 11.22 15.58
CA PRO A 255 -15.15 12.35 16.22
C PRO A 255 -15.18 12.24 17.75
N ILE A 256 -14.04 12.53 18.37
CA ILE A 256 -13.86 12.51 19.83
C ILE A 256 -14.10 13.89 20.41
N ILE A 257 -13.78 14.94 19.65
CA ILE A 257 -13.93 16.34 20.05
C ILE A 257 -15.05 16.99 19.22
N GLY A 258 -16.18 17.19 19.84
CA GLY A 258 -17.35 17.79 19.20
C GLY A 258 -17.49 19.29 19.48
N LYS A 259 -18.31 19.97 18.66
CA LYS A 259 -18.57 21.41 18.78
C LYS A 259 -19.09 21.80 20.16
N GLY A 260 -20.05 21.06 20.73
CA GLY A 260 -20.61 21.38 22.05
C GLY A 260 -19.59 21.29 23.18
N MET A 261 -18.61 20.35 23.11
CA MET A 261 -17.49 20.26 24.03
C MET A 261 -16.63 21.52 23.93
N MET A 262 -16.27 21.92 22.71
CA MET A 262 -15.42 23.09 22.47
C MET A 262 -16.07 24.43 22.85
N GLU A 263 -17.38 24.58 22.71
CA GLU A 263 -18.11 25.76 23.17
C GLU A 263 -18.01 25.92 24.71
N ARG A 264 -18.12 24.82 25.47
CA ARG A 264 -17.90 24.82 26.92
C ARG A 264 -16.46 25.15 27.27
N THR A 265 -15.51 24.50 26.61
CA THR A 265 -14.08 24.73 26.78
C THR A 265 -13.70 26.19 26.56
N LEU A 266 -14.10 26.78 25.44
CA LEU A 266 -13.79 28.19 25.11
C LEU A 266 -14.35 29.15 26.15
N LYS A 267 -15.58 28.92 26.63
CA LYS A 267 -16.16 29.73 27.70
C LYS A 267 -15.34 29.66 29.01
N ALA A 268 -14.91 28.47 29.37
CA ALA A 268 -14.05 28.27 30.55
C ALA A 268 -12.67 28.93 30.39
N ARG A 269 -12.11 28.89 29.19
CA ARG A 269 -10.84 29.54 28.78
C ARG A 269 -10.93 31.04 28.59
N ARG A 270 -12.09 31.67 28.79
CA ARG A 270 -12.33 33.10 28.52
C ARG A 270 -11.99 33.48 27.08
N ASN A 271 -12.30 32.60 26.13
CA ASN A 271 -12.03 32.73 24.69
C ASN A 271 -10.55 32.94 24.32
N GLN A 272 -9.62 32.42 25.11
CA GLN A 272 -8.21 32.37 24.69
C GLN A 272 -8.04 31.55 23.42
N PRO A 273 -7.12 31.92 22.51
CA PRO A 273 -6.90 31.21 21.27
C PRO A 273 -6.43 29.76 21.51
N MET A 274 -6.88 28.88 20.61
CA MET A 274 -6.49 27.48 20.62
C MET A 274 -6.15 27.03 19.19
N LEU A 275 -4.96 26.41 19.03
CA LEU A 275 -4.58 25.73 17.82
C LEU A 275 -5.01 24.26 17.93
N MET A 276 -5.74 23.77 16.95
CA MET A 276 -6.13 22.37 16.85
C MET A 276 -5.65 21.79 15.52
N VAL A 277 -4.95 20.67 15.59
CA VAL A 277 -4.41 19.97 14.41
C VAL A 277 -4.95 18.55 14.41
N ASP A 278 -5.83 18.25 13.48
CA ASP A 278 -6.43 16.94 13.31
C ASP A 278 -5.76 16.20 12.16
N ILE A 279 -4.95 15.21 12.50
CA ILE A 279 -4.23 14.37 11.55
C ILE A 279 -4.78 12.95 11.47
N ALA A 280 -5.93 12.71 12.12
CA ALA A 280 -6.65 11.46 12.04
C ALA A 280 -7.49 11.34 10.76
N VAL A 281 -7.63 10.12 10.26
CA VAL A 281 -8.61 9.76 9.22
C VAL A 281 -9.19 8.40 9.62
N PRO A 282 -10.49 8.34 9.93
CA PRO A 282 -11.47 9.45 10.00
C PRO A 282 -11.08 10.54 11.02
N ARG A 283 -11.64 11.75 10.87
CA ARG A 283 -11.34 12.89 11.73
C ARG A 283 -11.75 12.67 13.18
N ASP A 284 -10.87 13.07 14.09
CA ASP A 284 -11.12 13.06 15.54
C ASP A 284 -11.88 14.31 16.01
N ILE A 285 -11.86 15.39 15.20
CA ILE A 285 -12.44 16.69 15.54
C ILE A 285 -13.56 17.04 14.54
N GLU A 286 -14.72 17.39 15.03
CA GLU A 286 -15.83 17.82 14.15
C GLU A 286 -15.45 19.08 13.36
N PRO A 287 -15.71 19.13 12.04
CA PRO A 287 -15.41 20.30 11.20
C PRO A 287 -16.03 21.61 11.70
N GLU A 288 -17.18 21.53 12.36
CA GLU A 288 -17.91 22.64 12.94
C GLU A 288 -17.13 23.36 14.06
N VAL A 289 -16.17 22.68 14.66
CA VAL A 289 -15.24 23.26 15.66
C VAL A 289 -14.41 24.37 15.05
N GLY A 290 -13.98 24.24 13.79
CA GLY A 290 -13.22 25.27 13.08
C GLY A 290 -14.02 26.55 12.76
N LYS A 291 -15.35 26.57 12.98
CA LYS A 291 -16.20 27.77 12.83
C LYS A 291 -16.31 28.56 14.13
N LEU A 292 -15.79 28.04 15.25
CA LEU A 292 -15.82 28.72 16.53
C LEU A 292 -14.80 29.86 16.58
N PRO A 293 -15.11 30.98 17.24
CA PRO A 293 -14.17 32.09 17.38
C PRO A 293 -12.95 31.64 18.21
N ASN A 294 -11.77 32.13 17.83
CA ASN A 294 -10.48 31.81 18.50
C ASN A 294 -10.05 30.34 18.47
N VAL A 295 -10.65 29.51 17.60
CA VAL A 295 -10.19 28.17 17.29
C VAL A 295 -9.58 28.14 15.89
N TYR A 296 -8.34 27.70 15.81
CA TYR A 296 -7.60 27.53 14.56
C TYR A 296 -7.48 26.04 14.29
N LEU A 297 -8.47 25.49 13.60
CA LEU A 297 -8.52 24.06 13.25
C LEU A 297 -7.88 23.82 11.88
N TYR A 298 -6.86 22.97 11.86
CA TYR A 298 -6.19 22.49 10.65
C TYR A 298 -6.32 20.98 10.53
N SER A 299 -6.73 20.51 9.37
CA SER A 299 -6.73 19.08 9.01
C SER A 299 -5.38 18.66 8.43
N VAL A 300 -5.21 17.36 8.21
CA VAL A 300 -4.04 16.82 7.53
C VAL A 300 -3.81 17.45 6.15
N ASP A 301 -4.89 17.81 5.44
CA ASP A 301 -4.79 18.43 4.11
C ASP A 301 -4.35 19.90 4.18
N ASP A 302 -4.75 20.64 5.22
CA ASP A 302 -4.33 22.03 5.42
C ASP A 302 -2.83 22.13 5.71
N LEU A 303 -2.25 21.13 6.38
CA LEU A 303 -0.81 21.06 6.63
C LEU A 303 -0.01 20.89 5.35
N HIS A 304 -0.63 20.34 4.30
CA HIS A 304 0.02 20.14 3.00
C HIS A 304 0.57 21.44 2.40
N ALA A 305 -0.22 22.51 2.43
CA ALA A 305 0.18 23.80 1.88
C ALA A 305 1.44 24.38 2.56
N ILE A 306 1.57 24.13 3.88
CA ILE A 306 2.70 24.61 4.69
C ILE A 306 3.97 23.78 4.40
N ILE A 307 3.81 22.48 4.17
CA ILE A 307 4.91 21.57 3.88
C ILE A 307 5.47 21.80 2.47
N GLN A 308 4.62 22.18 1.51
CA GLN A 308 5.00 22.42 0.11
C GLN A 308 6.05 23.54 -0.06
N HIS A 309 6.11 24.52 0.81
CA HIS A 309 7.04 25.63 0.70
C HIS A 309 8.53 25.21 0.80
N ASN A 310 8.83 24.08 1.42
CA ASN A 310 10.20 23.53 1.59
C ASN A 310 10.63 22.52 0.51
N LEU A 311 9.82 22.33 -0.53
CA LEU A 311 10.01 21.29 -1.56
C LEU A 311 11.17 21.54 -2.55
N ALA A 312 11.65 22.77 -2.70
CA ALA A 312 12.68 23.07 -3.71
C ALA A 312 14.00 22.34 -3.45
N GLN A 313 14.41 22.18 -2.20
CA GLN A 313 15.65 21.47 -1.83
C GLN A 313 15.54 19.95 -1.99
N ARG A 314 14.31 19.40 -2.01
CA ARG A 314 14.04 17.95 -2.07
C ARG A 314 13.87 17.42 -3.49
N LYS A 315 13.69 18.31 -4.48
CA LYS A 315 13.50 17.89 -5.87
C LYS A 315 14.67 17.08 -6.42
N ALA A 316 15.90 17.46 -6.09
CA ALA A 316 17.08 16.73 -6.55
C ALA A 316 17.15 15.31 -5.95
N ALA A 317 16.94 15.16 -4.64
CA ALA A 317 16.89 13.87 -3.97
C ALA A 317 15.73 13.00 -4.48
N ALA A 318 14.58 13.61 -4.80
CA ALA A 318 13.44 12.91 -5.38
C ALA A 318 13.75 12.36 -6.77
N VAL A 319 14.44 13.10 -7.62
CA VAL A 319 14.83 12.62 -8.97
C VAL A 319 15.75 11.41 -8.88
N GLN A 320 16.73 11.43 -7.99
CA GLN A 320 17.61 10.29 -7.77
C GLN A 320 16.84 9.06 -7.22
N ALA A 321 15.94 9.27 -6.28
CA ALA A 321 15.10 8.22 -5.73
C ALA A 321 14.13 7.61 -6.78
N GLU A 322 13.55 8.44 -7.65
CA GLU A 322 12.73 7.99 -8.78
C GLU A 322 13.52 7.13 -9.76
N SER A 323 14.79 7.48 -10.04
CA SER A 323 15.65 6.68 -10.91
C SER A 323 15.89 5.28 -10.32
N ILE A 324 16.14 5.19 -9.01
CA ILE A 324 16.26 3.89 -8.32
C ILE A 324 14.97 3.06 -8.46
N VAL A 325 13.81 3.69 -8.21
CA VAL A 325 12.52 3.00 -8.32
C VAL A 325 12.26 2.50 -9.74
N GLN A 326 12.54 3.31 -10.76
CA GLN A 326 12.37 2.91 -12.16
C GLN A 326 13.22 1.71 -12.52
N GLN A 327 14.51 1.71 -12.15
CA GLN A 327 15.41 0.59 -12.39
C GLN A 327 14.89 -0.68 -11.70
N GLU A 328 14.59 -0.60 -10.42
CA GLU A 328 14.19 -1.74 -9.60
C GLU A 328 12.81 -2.31 -10.01
N SER A 329 11.88 -1.46 -10.47
CA SER A 329 10.60 -1.90 -11.01
C SER A 329 10.75 -2.63 -12.34
N SER A 330 11.62 -2.14 -13.22
CA SER A 330 11.95 -2.80 -14.50
C SER A 330 12.60 -4.17 -14.28
N ASP A 331 13.56 -4.25 -13.34
CA ASP A 331 14.23 -5.50 -12.98
C ASP A 331 13.25 -6.52 -12.38
N PHE A 332 12.32 -6.07 -11.53
CA PHE A 332 11.28 -6.92 -10.99
C PHE A 332 10.35 -7.47 -12.08
N MET A 333 9.93 -6.64 -13.03
CA MET A 333 9.09 -7.07 -14.15
C MET A 333 9.82 -8.02 -15.10
N ALA A 334 11.12 -7.84 -15.30
CA ALA A 334 11.95 -8.78 -16.04
C ALA A 334 12.02 -10.14 -15.34
N TRP A 335 12.23 -10.14 -14.02
CA TRP A 335 12.19 -11.35 -13.19
C TRP A 335 10.83 -12.05 -13.26
N LEU A 336 9.71 -11.31 -13.16
CA LEU A 336 8.36 -11.87 -13.19
C LEU A 336 8.08 -12.57 -14.53
N ARG A 337 8.47 -11.95 -15.66
CA ARG A 337 8.38 -12.57 -17.00
C ARG A 337 9.24 -13.84 -17.11
N ALA A 338 10.45 -13.81 -16.57
CA ALA A 338 11.32 -14.99 -16.57
C ALA A 338 10.70 -16.13 -15.74
N GLN A 339 10.06 -15.83 -14.62
CA GLN A 339 9.39 -16.81 -13.77
C GLN A 339 8.24 -17.52 -14.49
N SER A 340 7.39 -16.77 -15.22
CA SER A 340 6.31 -17.37 -16.01
C SER A 340 6.84 -18.28 -17.12
N ALA A 341 7.98 -17.96 -17.71
CA ALA A 341 8.64 -18.83 -18.67
C ALA A 341 9.14 -20.14 -18.03
N VAL A 342 9.65 -20.08 -16.80
CA VAL A 342 10.11 -21.30 -16.07
C VAL A 342 8.96 -22.27 -15.83
N GLU A 343 7.78 -21.78 -15.45
CA GLU A 343 6.58 -22.60 -15.28
C GLU A 343 6.17 -23.27 -16.60
N THR A 344 6.10 -22.50 -17.67
CA THR A 344 5.81 -23.03 -19.00
C THR A 344 6.80 -24.11 -19.43
N ILE A 345 8.10 -23.89 -19.18
CA ILE A 345 9.15 -24.88 -19.48
C ILE A 345 8.97 -26.15 -18.64
N ARG A 346 8.65 -25.99 -17.36
CA ARG A 346 8.40 -27.13 -16.45
C ARG A 346 7.22 -27.97 -16.93
N ASP A 347 6.13 -27.33 -17.26
CA ASP A 347 4.91 -28.00 -17.72
C ASP A 347 5.12 -28.71 -19.06
N TYR A 348 5.83 -28.06 -19.98
CA TYR A 348 6.22 -28.69 -21.25
C TYR A 348 7.08 -29.94 -21.05
N ARG A 349 8.07 -29.88 -20.13
CA ARG A 349 8.90 -31.04 -19.79
C ARG A 349 8.11 -32.15 -19.11
N ALA A 350 7.19 -31.80 -18.20
CA ALA A 350 6.33 -32.77 -17.52
C ALA A 350 5.44 -33.52 -18.51
N GLN A 351 4.85 -32.83 -19.49
CA GLN A 351 4.08 -33.47 -20.57
C GLN A 351 4.94 -34.41 -21.42
N ALA A 352 6.17 -34.03 -21.73
CA ALA A 352 7.08 -34.90 -22.48
C ALA A 352 7.48 -36.14 -21.68
N ASP A 353 7.70 -36.01 -20.37
CA ASP A 353 8.03 -37.13 -19.48
C ASP A 353 6.85 -38.10 -19.27
N GLU A 354 5.61 -37.58 -19.14
CA GLU A 354 4.39 -38.41 -19.11
C GLU A 354 4.25 -39.23 -20.38
N LEU A 355 4.40 -38.57 -21.54
CA LEU A 355 4.32 -39.25 -22.83
C LEU A 355 5.39 -40.34 -22.94
N ARG A 356 6.61 -40.06 -22.54
CA ARG A 356 7.70 -41.03 -22.50
C ARG A 356 7.37 -42.25 -21.61
N ALA A 357 6.86 -41.99 -20.40
CA ALA A 357 6.49 -43.05 -19.46
C ALA A 357 5.35 -43.93 -20.02
N GLU A 358 4.31 -43.34 -20.60
CA GLU A 358 3.20 -44.04 -21.25
C GLU A 358 3.69 -44.96 -22.39
N MET A 359 4.52 -44.39 -23.28
CA MET A 359 5.01 -45.14 -24.42
C MET A 359 5.95 -46.27 -24.02
N THR A 360 6.84 -46.04 -23.03
CA THR A 360 7.75 -47.06 -22.49
C THR A 360 6.95 -48.18 -21.85
N ALA A 361 5.92 -47.91 -21.03
CA ALA A 361 5.08 -48.92 -20.43
C ALA A 361 4.39 -49.81 -21.47
N LYS A 362 3.87 -49.21 -22.56
CA LYS A 362 3.27 -49.94 -23.70
C LYS A 362 4.28 -50.86 -24.39
N ALA A 363 5.49 -50.35 -24.65
CA ALA A 363 6.56 -51.14 -25.25
C ALA A 363 6.97 -52.32 -24.39
N LEU A 364 7.18 -52.12 -23.10
CA LEU A 364 7.53 -53.21 -22.15
C LEU A 364 6.41 -54.28 -22.09
N ALA A 365 5.15 -53.87 -22.04
CA ALA A 365 4.02 -54.79 -22.08
C ALA A 365 3.99 -55.61 -23.36
N ALA A 366 4.27 -55.01 -24.52
CA ALA A 366 4.33 -55.73 -25.79
C ALA A 366 5.50 -56.77 -25.85
N ILE A 367 6.66 -56.40 -25.31
CA ILE A 367 7.79 -57.33 -25.16
C ILE A 367 7.42 -58.53 -24.24
N GLN A 368 6.73 -58.25 -23.11
CA GLN A 368 6.29 -59.31 -22.19
C GLN A 368 5.25 -60.27 -22.83
N GLN A 369 4.50 -59.78 -23.81
CA GLN A 369 3.54 -60.58 -24.61
C GLN A 369 4.23 -61.41 -25.69
N GLY A 370 5.56 -61.32 -25.83
CA GLY A 370 6.32 -62.11 -26.80
C GLY A 370 6.52 -61.48 -28.15
N ASN A 371 6.22 -60.20 -28.31
CA ASN A 371 6.46 -59.47 -29.56
C ASN A 371 7.97 -59.29 -29.82
N ASP A 372 8.36 -59.19 -31.06
CA ASP A 372 9.75 -58.97 -31.45
C ASP A 372 10.29 -57.66 -30.91
N VAL A 373 11.43 -57.74 -30.21
CA VAL A 373 12.00 -56.58 -29.47
C VAL A 373 12.46 -55.48 -30.40
N GLU A 374 13.02 -55.82 -31.57
CA GLU A 374 13.44 -54.82 -32.57
C GLU A 374 12.28 -54.07 -33.15
N ALA A 375 11.19 -54.75 -33.52
CA ALA A 375 9.97 -54.14 -34.03
C ALA A 375 9.32 -53.25 -32.97
N VAL A 376 9.27 -53.64 -31.67
CA VAL A 376 8.72 -52.87 -30.57
C VAL A 376 9.55 -51.60 -30.33
N ILE A 377 10.87 -51.64 -30.39
CA ILE A 377 11.73 -50.47 -30.27
C ILE A 377 11.54 -49.51 -31.42
N GLN A 378 11.45 -49.98 -32.65
CA GLN A 378 11.19 -49.17 -33.84
C GLN A 378 9.84 -48.47 -33.72
N GLU A 379 8.81 -49.18 -33.31
CA GLU A 379 7.48 -48.61 -33.10
C GLU A 379 7.45 -47.56 -31.96
N LEU A 380 8.09 -47.85 -30.84
CA LEU A 380 8.25 -46.93 -29.71
C LEU A 380 8.88 -45.62 -30.15
N THR A 381 10.03 -45.70 -30.83
CA THR A 381 10.78 -44.49 -31.24
C THR A 381 10.00 -43.68 -32.28
N HIS A 382 9.37 -44.34 -33.27
CA HIS A 382 8.56 -43.72 -34.28
C HIS A 382 7.34 -42.98 -33.66
N ARG A 383 6.60 -43.67 -32.78
CA ARG A 383 5.42 -43.09 -32.13
C ARG A 383 5.79 -41.95 -31.19
N LEU A 384 6.86 -42.11 -30.40
CA LEU A 384 7.30 -41.07 -29.47
C LEU A 384 7.72 -39.81 -30.24
N THR A 385 8.53 -39.98 -31.30
CA THR A 385 8.96 -38.85 -32.13
C THR A 385 7.75 -38.12 -32.74
N ASN A 386 6.84 -38.86 -33.37
CA ASN A 386 5.66 -38.27 -34.00
C ASN A 386 4.76 -37.51 -33.02
N ARG A 387 4.61 -38.03 -31.80
CA ARG A 387 3.82 -37.35 -30.76
C ARG A 387 4.50 -36.09 -30.26
N LEU A 388 5.83 -36.10 -30.08
CA LEU A 388 6.60 -34.93 -29.65
C LEU A 388 6.61 -33.79 -30.67
N ILE A 389 6.75 -34.13 -31.99
CA ILE A 389 6.78 -33.12 -33.05
C ILE A 389 5.39 -32.68 -33.52
N HIS A 390 4.31 -33.34 -33.07
CA HIS A 390 2.96 -33.06 -33.56
C HIS A 390 2.52 -31.62 -33.31
N ALA A 391 2.64 -31.12 -32.06
CA ALA A 391 2.24 -29.79 -31.68
C ALA A 391 3.09 -28.70 -32.36
N PRO A 392 4.44 -28.79 -32.38
CA PRO A 392 5.29 -27.88 -33.17
C PRO A 392 4.92 -27.84 -34.65
N THR A 393 4.73 -29.02 -35.29
CA THR A 393 4.36 -29.10 -36.72
C THR A 393 3.02 -28.39 -36.99
N LYS A 394 2.02 -28.62 -36.13
CA LYS A 394 0.72 -27.94 -36.24
C LYS A 394 0.83 -26.42 -36.11
N SER A 395 1.68 -25.95 -35.18
CA SER A 395 1.92 -24.51 -34.98
C SER A 395 2.60 -23.87 -36.20
N LEU A 396 3.59 -24.53 -36.82
CA LEU A 396 4.22 -24.10 -38.07
C LEU A 396 3.22 -24.01 -39.22
N GLN A 397 2.39 -25.06 -39.38
CA GLN A 397 1.34 -25.07 -40.41
C GLN A 397 0.32 -23.94 -40.23
N GLN A 398 -0.06 -23.67 -38.98
CA GLN A 398 -1.01 -22.60 -38.71
C GLN A 398 -0.40 -21.23 -39.02
N ALA A 399 0.83 -20.95 -38.56
CA ALA A 399 1.53 -19.69 -38.86
C ALA A 399 1.68 -19.48 -40.39
N ALA A 400 1.98 -20.55 -41.15
CA ALA A 400 2.07 -20.50 -42.59
C ALA A 400 0.72 -20.20 -43.24
N ARG A 401 -0.39 -20.80 -42.79
CA ARG A 401 -1.75 -20.55 -43.29
C ARG A 401 -2.23 -19.13 -43.03
N ASP A 402 -1.91 -18.60 -41.82
CA ASP A 402 -2.28 -17.25 -41.42
C ASP A 402 -1.44 -16.18 -42.12
N GLY A 403 -0.38 -16.56 -42.81
CA GLY A 403 0.57 -15.64 -43.45
C GLY A 403 1.44 -14.87 -42.47
N ASP A 404 1.50 -15.30 -41.22
CA ASP A 404 2.25 -14.65 -40.15
C ASP A 404 3.75 -15.03 -40.21
N GLN A 405 4.48 -14.30 -41.07
CA GLN A 405 5.91 -14.51 -41.27
C GLN A 405 6.73 -14.32 -40.00
N HIS A 406 6.34 -13.39 -39.12
CA HIS A 406 7.05 -13.15 -37.87
C HIS A 406 6.93 -14.34 -36.91
N ARG A 407 5.72 -14.85 -36.71
CA ARG A 407 5.47 -16.05 -35.92
C ARG A 407 6.15 -17.29 -36.50
N LEU A 408 6.14 -17.43 -37.84
CA LEU A 408 6.81 -18.52 -38.51
C LEU A 408 8.33 -18.49 -38.24
N GLN A 409 8.95 -17.30 -38.31
CA GLN A 409 10.38 -17.14 -38.06
C GLN A 409 10.71 -17.48 -36.58
N ILE A 410 9.94 -16.98 -35.63
CA ILE A 410 10.14 -17.31 -34.19
C ILE A 410 10.07 -18.82 -33.94
N LEU A 411 9.12 -19.52 -34.56
CA LEU A 411 8.98 -20.96 -34.45
C LEU A 411 10.17 -21.71 -35.08
N ARG A 412 10.66 -21.25 -36.25
CA ARG A 412 11.86 -21.82 -36.90
C ARG A 412 13.07 -21.70 -36.01
N ASP A 413 13.33 -20.49 -35.48
CA ASP A 413 14.48 -20.22 -34.59
C ASP A 413 14.39 -21.07 -33.33
N SER A 414 13.21 -21.20 -32.72
CA SER A 414 12.99 -21.98 -31.48
C SER A 414 13.18 -23.50 -31.70
N LEU A 415 12.99 -23.99 -32.91
CA LEU A 415 13.15 -25.40 -33.28
C LEU A 415 14.52 -25.70 -33.91
N GLY A 416 15.41 -24.71 -34.01
CA GLY A 416 16.72 -24.84 -34.63
C GLY A 416 16.65 -25.14 -36.15
N LEU A 417 15.65 -24.60 -36.84
CA LEU A 417 15.46 -24.75 -38.28
C LEU A 417 15.97 -23.45 -38.95
N ASP A 418 17.17 -23.48 -39.48
CA ASP A 418 17.78 -22.39 -40.28
C ASP A 418 17.01 -22.10 -41.60
#